data_11b5fa39a712e56b7d0f52be118cd86c
#
_entry.id   11b5fa39a712e56b7d0f52be118cd86c
#
_cell.length_a   1.000
_cell.length_b   1.000
_cell.length_c   1.000
_cell.angle_alpha   90.00
_cell.angle_beta   90.00
_cell.angle_gamma   90.00
#
_symmetry.space_group_name_H-M   'P 1'
#
loop_
_entity.id
_entity.type
_entity.pdbx_description
1 polymer ?
#
loop_
_entity_poly.entity_id
_entity_poly.type
_entity_poly.pdbx_seq_one_letter_code
_entity_poly.pdbx_strand_id
1 'polypeptide(L)'
;MLTQLSIEIISMTDKKYLFTSESVSEGHPDKVCDIISDYIVDDFLSQSDPENNRVALETLVTTNQVVVSGEVRGPDGFECNYEKLAREAVKWIGYEQEKFHWENFNFTSFVHGQSSDIAMGVDAKDNKDQGAGDQGIMFGYACKETPVLMPAPIYYSHLILQNLAKARKEKTISGIQPDSKSQVTLQYEGSKPINCTEVVVSTQHN
;
A
#
# COMPACT_ATOMS: atom_id res chain seq x y z
N MET A 1 2.52 27.10 -49.51
CA MET A 1 3.69 27.36 -48.67
C MET A 1 3.49 26.59 -47.37
N LEU A 2 3.95 25.36 -47.31
CA LEU A 2 3.82 24.48 -46.14
C LEU A 2 5.00 24.79 -45.22
N THR A 3 4.71 25.42 -44.07
CA THR A 3 5.68 25.62 -42.99
C THR A 3 5.96 24.25 -42.34
N GLN A 4 7.14 23.74 -42.55
CA GLN A 4 7.69 22.57 -41.94
C GLN A 4 7.91 22.88 -40.45
N LEU A 5 7.04 22.39 -39.54
CA LEU A 5 7.29 22.40 -38.11
C LEU A 5 8.39 21.38 -37.82
N SER A 6 9.60 21.87 -37.57
CA SER A 6 10.67 21.07 -37.00
C SER A 6 10.34 20.80 -35.53
N ILE A 7 9.94 19.59 -35.23
CA ILE A 7 9.90 19.11 -33.83
C ILE A 7 11.36 18.86 -33.45
N GLU A 8 11.97 19.76 -32.69
CA GLU A 8 13.21 19.49 -31.99
C GLU A 8 12.91 18.42 -30.94
N ILE A 9 13.26 17.19 -31.24
CA ILE A 9 13.37 16.14 -30.23
C ILE A 9 14.59 16.55 -29.40
N ILE A 10 14.34 17.24 -28.26
CA ILE A 10 15.38 17.48 -27.28
C ILE A 10 15.82 16.09 -26.80
N SER A 11 17.00 15.67 -27.23
CA SER A 11 17.62 14.44 -26.78
C SER A 11 17.80 14.54 -25.25
N MET A 12 17.02 13.79 -24.48
CA MET A 12 17.17 13.70 -23.03
C MET A 12 18.44 12.93 -22.61
N THR A 13 19.26 12.50 -23.57
CA THR A 13 20.39 11.58 -23.35
C THR A 13 21.54 12.16 -22.53
N ASP A 14 21.65 13.49 -22.45
CA ASP A 14 22.81 14.13 -21.77
C ASP A 14 22.41 15.02 -20.58
N LYS A 15 21.14 15.03 -20.21
CA LYS A 15 20.68 15.85 -19.08
C LYS A 15 20.96 15.15 -17.77
N LYS A 16 21.74 15.81 -16.90
CA LYS A 16 21.93 15.39 -15.51
C LYS A 16 20.82 15.97 -14.64
N TYR A 17 20.20 15.14 -13.82
CA TYR A 17 19.17 15.55 -12.87
C TYR A 17 19.17 14.65 -11.63
N LEU A 18 18.55 15.13 -10.55
CA LEU A 18 18.32 14.34 -9.35
C LEU A 18 16.88 13.84 -9.35
N PHE A 19 16.69 12.60 -8.93
CA PHE A 19 15.37 12.03 -8.72
C PHE A 19 15.33 11.35 -7.37
N THR A 20 14.28 11.66 -6.60
CA THR A 20 14.10 11.19 -5.23
C THR A 20 12.83 10.39 -5.12
N SER A 21 12.89 9.28 -4.40
CA SER A 21 11.71 8.53 -3.97
C SER A 21 11.80 8.20 -2.50
N GLU A 22 10.64 8.10 -1.86
CA GLU A 22 10.53 7.69 -0.47
C GLU A 22 9.67 6.44 -0.31
N SER A 23 9.86 5.77 0.81
CA SER A 23 9.09 4.61 1.23
C SER A 23 8.74 4.69 2.70
N VAL A 24 7.67 4.02 3.09
CA VAL A 24 7.26 3.83 4.47
C VAL A 24 7.30 2.36 4.85
N SER A 25 7.63 2.08 6.11
CA SER A 25 7.68 0.71 6.64
C SER A 25 6.28 0.16 6.92
N GLU A 26 6.22 -1.12 7.22
CA GLU A 26 4.98 -1.82 7.63
C GLU A 26 4.29 -1.19 8.86
N GLY A 27 5.06 -0.48 9.71
CA GLY A 27 4.53 0.19 10.89
C GLY A 27 4.14 1.65 10.69
N HIS A 28 4.32 2.22 9.50
CA HIS A 28 3.80 3.57 9.22
C HIS A 28 2.27 3.54 9.25
N PRO A 29 1.58 4.56 9.83
CA PRO A 29 0.12 4.55 9.96
C PRO A 29 -0.63 4.23 8.68
N ASP A 30 -0.24 4.81 7.55
CA ASP A 30 -0.87 4.54 6.26
C ASP A 30 -0.70 3.07 5.84
N LYS A 31 0.49 2.49 6.05
CA LYS A 31 0.75 1.09 5.73
C LYS A 31 0.03 0.14 6.69
N VAL A 32 -0.10 0.50 7.97
CA VAL A 32 -0.93 -0.24 8.93
C VAL A 32 -2.39 -0.28 8.47
N CYS A 33 -2.93 0.85 7.98
CA CYS A 33 -4.28 0.90 7.40
C CYS A 33 -4.42 -0.05 6.20
N ASP A 34 -3.49 0.00 5.24
CA ASP A 34 -3.48 -0.90 4.09
C ASP A 34 -3.47 -2.37 4.52
N ILE A 35 -2.57 -2.74 5.44
CA ILE A 35 -2.42 -4.11 5.91
C ILE A 35 -3.69 -4.61 6.62
N ILE A 36 -4.33 -3.78 7.45
CA ILE A 36 -5.61 -4.14 8.09
C ILE A 36 -6.69 -4.37 7.03
N SER A 37 -6.80 -3.47 6.05
CA SER A 37 -7.76 -3.60 4.96
C SER A 37 -7.50 -4.86 4.14
N ASP A 38 -6.24 -5.19 3.84
CA ASP A 38 -5.85 -6.40 3.13
C ASP A 38 -6.23 -7.67 3.88
N TYR A 39 -5.99 -7.74 5.20
CA TYR A 39 -6.40 -8.88 6.04
C TYR A 39 -7.91 -9.13 5.97
N ILE A 40 -8.70 -8.06 5.92
CA ILE A 40 -10.16 -8.17 5.80
C ILE A 40 -10.56 -8.62 4.40
N VAL A 41 -9.95 -8.04 3.35
CA VAL A 41 -10.18 -8.46 1.95
C VAL A 41 -9.84 -9.93 1.77
N ASP A 42 -8.70 -10.38 2.31
CA ASP A 42 -8.24 -11.77 2.22
C ASP A 42 -9.22 -12.74 2.91
N ASP A 43 -9.83 -12.34 4.04
CA ASP A 43 -10.84 -13.16 4.71
C ASP A 43 -12.08 -13.36 3.82
N PHE A 44 -12.58 -12.30 3.17
CA PHE A 44 -13.68 -12.39 2.20
C PHE A 44 -13.31 -13.23 0.97
N LEU A 45 -12.11 -13.05 0.42
CA LEU A 45 -11.66 -13.79 -0.76
C LEU A 45 -11.38 -15.28 -0.46
N SER A 46 -11.14 -15.63 0.81
CA SER A 46 -10.97 -17.01 1.25
C SER A 46 -12.28 -17.78 1.37
N GLN A 47 -13.43 -17.10 1.33
CA GLN A 47 -14.74 -17.73 1.45
C GLN A 47 -15.18 -18.40 0.13
N SER A 48 -16.28 -19.15 0.20
CA SER A 48 -16.91 -19.70 -0.99
C SER A 48 -17.37 -18.60 -1.94
N ASP A 49 -17.24 -18.84 -3.24
CA ASP A 49 -17.70 -17.94 -4.30
C ASP A 49 -17.04 -16.53 -4.24
N PRO A 50 -15.69 -16.46 -4.25
CA PRO A 50 -14.99 -15.19 -4.08
C PRO A 50 -15.29 -14.16 -5.18
N GLU A 51 -15.73 -14.63 -6.36
CA GLU A 51 -16.09 -13.76 -7.49
C GLU A 51 -17.33 -12.89 -7.21
N ASN A 52 -18.19 -13.33 -6.30
CA ASN A 52 -19.38 -12.61 -5.89
C ASN A 52 -19.21 -11.83 -4.58
N ASN A 53 -18.11 -12.02 -3.87
CA ASN A 53 -17.81 -11.22 -2.68
C ASN A 53 -17.43 -9.79 -3.08
N ARG A 54 -17.80 -8.82 -2.27
CA ARG A 54 -17.51 -7.40 -2.48
C ARG A 54 -17.00 -6.80 -1.19
N VAL A 55 -15.89 -6.11 -1.27
CA VAL A 55 -15.28 -5.41 -0.12
C VAL A 55 -14.81 -4.04 -0.59
N ALA A 56 -15.45 -3.01 -0.06
CA ALA A 56 -15.04 -1.62 -0.19
C ALA A 56 -14.86 -1.09 1.23
N LEU A 57 -13.67 -1.26 1.78
CA LEU A 57 -13.39 -1.00 3.19
C LEU A 57 -12.20 -0.05 3.35
N GLU A 58 -12.43 1.00 4.11
CA GLU A 58 -11.45 2.00 4.49
C GLU A 58 -11.05 1.81 5.95
N THR A 59 -9.77 1.99 6.23
CA THR A 59 -9.21 1.91 7.58
C THR A 59 -8.56 3.23 7.96
N LEU A 60 -8.76 3.65 9.22
CA LEU A 60 -8.07 4.78 9.83
C LEU A 60 -7.39 4.31 11.11
N VAL A 61 -6.12 4.68 11.27
CA VAL A 61 -5.33 4.38 12.47
C VAL A 61 -4.78 5.66 13.07
N THR A 62 -4.89 5.80 14.37
CA THR A 62 -4.22 6.83 15.16
C THR A 62 -3.86 6.28 16.52
N THR A 63 -3.30 7.11 17.43
CA THR A 63 -2.90 6.72 18.77
C THR A 63 -4.03 5.96 19.48
N ASN A 64 -3.76 4.71 19.82
CA ASN A 64 -4.66 3.80 20.52
C ASN A 64 -6.04 3.59 19.87
N GLN A 65 -6.17 3.83 18.59
CA GLN A 65 -7.46 3.73 17.87
C GLN A 65 -7.30 3.12 16.49
N VAL A 66 -8.18 2.17 16.16
CA VAL A 66 -8.40 1.65 14.81
C VAL A 66 -9.87 1.78 14.47
N VAL A 67 -10.17 2.38 13.34
CA VAL A 67 -11.54 2.53 12.82
C VAL A 67 -11.59 1.91 11.43
N VAL A 68 -12.61 1.08 11.18
CA VAL A 68 -12.92 0.55 9.86
C VAL A 68 -14.31 0.99 9.43
N SER A 69 -14.48 1.29 8.16
CA SER A 69 -15.76 1.72 7.60
C SER A 69 -15.89 1.26 6.15
N GLY A 70 -17.12 1.20 5.66
CA GLY A 70 -17.35 0.86 4.26
C GLY A 70 -18.48 -0.13 4.06
N GLU A 71 -18.53 -0.69 2.86
CA GLU A 71 -19.58 -1.60 2.43
C GLU A 71 -19.01 -2.97 2.05
N VAL A 72 -19.69 -4.02 2.47
CA VAL A 72 -19.25 -5.39 2.17
C VAL A 72 -20.45 -6.26 1.76
N ARG A 73 -20.16 -7.30 0.96
CA ARG A 73 -21.04 -8.40 0.67
C ARG A 73 -20.25 -9.70 0.64
N GLY A 74 -20.60 -10.63 1.50
CA GLY A 74 -20.04 -12.00 1.56
C GLY A 74 -21.10 -13.03 1.26
N PRO A 75 -20.77 -14.33 1.29
CA PRO A 75 -21.71 -15.42 1.13
C PRO A 75 -22.72 -15.47 2.29
N ASP A 76 -23.87 -16.09 2.03
CA ASP A 76 -24.92 -16.21 3.03
C ASP A 76 -24.44 -16.86 4.33
N GLY A 77 -24.69 -16.20 5.45
CA GLY A 77 -24.31 -16.65 6.78
C GLY A 77 -22.86 -16.41 7.17
N PHE A 78 -22.07 -15.76 6.31
CA PHE A 78 -20.69 -15.35 6.65
C PHE A 78 -20.70 -14.07 7.50
N GLU A 79 -20.00 -14.12 8.63
CA GLU A 79 -19.76 -12.97 9.51
C GLU A 79 -18.27 -12.76 9.69
N CYS A 80 -17.74 -11.67 9.13
CA CYS A 80 -16.36 -11.29 9.28
C CYS A 80 -16.08 -10.70 10.68
N ASN A 81 -15.05 -11.19 11.34
CA ASN A 81 -14.61 -10.62 12.61
C ASN A 81 -13.52 -9.55 12.39
N TYR A 82 -13.94 -8.35 12.03
CA TYR A 82 -13.07 -7.22 11.70
C TYR A 82 -12.06 -6.89 12.80
N GLU A 83 -12.50 -6.90 14.07
CA GLU A 83 -11.61 -6.59 15.20
C GLU A 83 -10.51 -7.62 15.35
N LYS A 84 -10.83 -8.90 15.25
CA LYS A 84 -9.83 -9.99 15.32
C LYS A 84 -8.78 -9.83 14.23
N LEU A 85 -9.20 -9.60 12.97
CA LEU A 85 -8.31 -9.43 11.84
C LEU A 85 -7.41 -8.18 11.99
N ALA A 86 -7.97 -7.06 12.44
CA ALA A 86 -7.20 -5.86 12.73
C ALA A 86 -6.13 -6.11 13.81
N ARG A 87 -6.47 -6.85 14.88
CA ARG A 87 -5.52 -7.22 15.93
C ARG A 87 -4.44 -8.16 15.43
N GLU A 88 -4.77 -9.13 14.59
CA GLU A 88 -3.81 -10.04 13.96
C GLU A 88 -2.84 -9.28 13.04
N ALA A 89 -3.33 -8.35 12.23
CA ALA A 89 -2.52 -7.49 11.39
C ALA A 89 -1.52 -6.65 12.20
N VAL A 90 -2.01 -5.94 13.22
CA VAL A 90 -1.18 -5.09 14.09
C VAL A 90 -0.16 -5.92 14.88
N LYS A 91 -0.53 -7.14 15.30
CA LYS A 91 0.37 -8.11 15.93
C LYS A 91 1.46 -8.57 14.98
N TRP A 92 1.12 -8.90 13.74
CA TRP A 92 2.08 -9.29 12.71
C TRP A 92 3.11 -8.19 12.42
N ILE A 93 2.67 -6.93 12.40
CA ILE A 93 3.55 -5.76 12.28
C ILE A 93 4.50 -5.67 13.50
N GLY A 94 4.03 -6.03 14.69
CA GLY A 94 4.81 -6.04 15.92
C GLY A 94 4.63 -4.80 16.78
N TYR A 95 3.44 -4.21 16.81
CA TYR A 95 3.12 -3.11 17.69
C TYR A 95 2.80 -3.59 19.11
N GLU A 96 3.71 -3.33 20.05
CA GLU A 96 3.61 -3.64 21.48
C GLU A 96 3.99 -2.41 22.33
N GLN A 97 3.48 -1.23 21.96
CA GLN A 97 3.81 0.03 22.60
C GLN A 97 2.68 0.48 23.53
N GLU A 98 3.01 1.24 24.58
CA GLU A 98 2.04 1.77 25.54
C GLU A 98 0.87 2.50 24.85
N LYS A 99 1.16 3.28 23.80
CA LYS A 99 0.17 4.10 23.10
C LYS A 99 -0.43 3.44 21.86
N PHE A 100 0.03 2.25 21.49
CA PHE A 100 -0.54 1.44 20.42
C PHE A 100 -0.07 0.00 20.53
N HIS A 101 -0.95 -0.86 21.00
CA HIS A 101 -0.66 -2.27 21.25
C HIS A 101 -1.74 -3.15 20.63
N TRP A 102 -1.37 -4.24 19.95
CA TRP A 102 -2.30 -5.12 19.26
C TRP A 102 -3.42 -5.69 20.16
N GLU A 103 -3.20 -5.83 21.48
CA GLU A 103 -4.23 -6.30 22.43
C GLU A 103 -5.17 -5.19 22.91
N ASN A 104 -4.70 -3.94 22.97
CA ASN A 104 -5.34 -2.93 23.81
C ASN A 104 -5.86 -1.71 23.05
N PHE A 105 -5.60 -1.56 21.72
CA PHE A 105 -6.17 -0.45 20.99
C PHE A 105 -7.70 -0.49 20.98
N ASN A 106 -8.34 0.65 20.95
CA ASN A 106 -9.77 0.75 20.77
C ASN A 106 -10.14 0.47 19.31
N PHE A 107 -11.13 -0.39 19.10
CA PHE A 107 -11.62 -0.73 17.78
C PHE A 107 -13.04 -0.21 17.58
N THR A 108 -13.29 0.40 16.42
CA THR A 108 -14.62 0.85 16.02
C THR A 108 -14.90 0.44 14.59
N SER A 109 -16.09 -0.12 14.33
CA SER A 109 -16.53 -0.51 13.01
C SER A 109 -17.80 0.24 12.60
N PHE A 110 -17.76 0.82 11.40
CA PHE A 110 -18.89 1.40 10.70
C PHE A 110 -19.14 0.67 9.37
N VAL A 111 -18.77 -0.62 9.33
CA VAL A 111 -18.98 -1.46 8.14
C VAL A 111 -20.44 -1.88 8.08
N HIS A 112 -21.04 -1.82 6.89
CA HIS A 112 -22.41 -2.22 6.63
C HIS A 112 -22.55 -3.01 5.32
N GLY A 113 -23.70 -3.60 5.09
CA GLY A 113 -23.99 -4.35 3.85
C GLY A 113 -23.99 -3.44 2.63
N GLN A 114 -23.52 -3.96 1.49
CA GLN A 114 -23.50 -3.22 0.22
C GLN A 114 -24.88 -2.73 -0.17
N SER A 115 -25.00 -1.50 -0.66
CA SER A 115 -26.25 -0.93 -1.12
C SER A 115 -26.77 -1.67 -2.37
N SER A 116 -28.10 -1.80 -2.47
CA SER A 116 -28.77 -2.44 -3.62
C SER A 116 -28.51 -1.70 -4.92
N ASP A 117 -28.32 -0.39 -4.88
CA ASP A 117 -28.09 0.44 -6.07
C ASP A 117 -26.69 0.15 -6.68
N ILE A 118 -25.68 -0.02 -5.84
CA ILE A 118 -24.33 -0.40 -6.29
C ILE A 118 -24.35 -1.83 -6.83
N ALA A 119 -25.01 -2.76 -6.13
CA ALA A 119 -25.15 -4.14 -6.57
C ALA A 119 -25.75 -4.25 -7.98
N MET A 120 -26.79 -3.47 -8.29
CA MET A 120 -27.39 -3.43 -9.64
C MET A 120 -26.42 -2.97 -10.73
N GLY A 121 -25.45 -2.13 -10.40
CA GLY A 121 -24.44 -1.65 -11.34
C GLY A 121 -23.33 -2.66 -11.62
N VAL A 122 -22.96 -3.44 -10.62
CA VAL A 122 -21.79 -4.33 -10.62
C VAL A 122 -22.13 -5.76 -11.04
N ASP A 123 -23.29 -6.28 -10.61
CA ASP A 123 -23.65 -7.69 -10.81
C ASP A 123 -23.93 -8.02 -12.28
N ALA A 124 -23.40 -9.17 -12.72
CA ALA A 124 -23.75 -9.74 -14.03
C ALA A 124 -25.24 -10.11 -14.06
N LYS A 125 -25.91 -9.77 -15.14
CA LYS A 125 -27.33 -10.19 -15.45
C LYS A 125 -27.41 -10.63 -16.89
N ASP A 126 -28.45 -11.43 -17.19
CA ASP A 126 -28.77 -12.15 -18.44
C ASP A 126 -28.19 -11.69 -19.79
N ASN A 127 -27.48 -10.69 -19.98
CA ASN A 127 -26.73 -10.24 -21.16
C ASN A 127 -25.74 -9.10 -20.82
N LYS A 128 -25.34 -9.00 -19.55
CA LYS A 128 -24.42 -7.97 -19.09
C LYS A 128 -23.29 -8.65 -18.32
N ASP A 129 -22.06 -8.44 -18.77
CA ASP A 129 -20.87 -8.81 -18.01
C ASP A 129 -20.81 -8.06 -16.68
N GLN A 130 -20.06 -8.63 -15.73
CA GLN A 130 -19.80 -7.98 -14.45
C GLN A 130 -19.19 -6.60 -14.67
N GLY A 131 -19.75 -5.59 -14.02
CA GLY A 131 -19.27 -4.21 -14.06
C GLY A 131 -18.22 -3.93 -12.97
N ALA A 132 -17.62 -2.74 -13.03
CA ALA A 132 -16.75 -2.22 -11.98
C ALA A 132 -17.59 -1.38 -10.99
N GLY A 133 -17.19 -1.40 -9.72
CA GLY A 133 -17.84 -0.60 -8.65
C GLY A 133 -17.52 0.89 -8.74
N ASP A 134 -16.49 1.27 -9.49
CA ASP A 134 -16.07 2.67 -9.67
C ASP A 134 -15.40 2.85 -11.04
N GLN A 135 -15.19 4.11 -11.41
CA GLN A 135 -14.38 4.48 -12.57
C GLN A 135 -12.89 4.20 -12.30
N GLY A 136 -12.14 3.91 -13.35
CA GLY A 136 -10.72 3.66 -13.22
C GLY A 136 -9.94 4.09 -14.45
N ILE A 137 -8.72 4.55 -14.23
CA ILE A 137 -7.68 4.72 -15.24
C ILE A 137 -6.38 4.08 -14.72
N MET A 138 -5.73 3.29 -15.55
CA MET A 138 -4.52 2.57 -15.18
C MET A 138 -3.34 3.08 -15.98
N PHE A 139 -2.20 3.25 -15.30
CA PHE A 139 -0.93 3.58 -15.91
C PHE A 139 0.07 2.47 -15.57
N GLY A 140 0.82 2.04 -16.57
CA GLY A 140 1.88 1.04 -16.41
C GLY A 140 3.24 1.64 -16.73
N TYR A 141 4.24 1.37 -15.89
CA TYR A 141 5.62 1.75 -16.15
C TYR A 141 6.57 0.65 -15.67
N ALA A 142 7.54 0.30 -16.50
CA ALA A 142 8.62 -0.62 -16.16
C ALA A 142 9.93 -0.16 -16.79
N CYS A 143 11.04 -0.35 -16.07
CA CYS A 143 12.38 -0.01 -16.55
C CYS A 143 13.40 -1.08 -16.15
N LYS A 144 14.60 -1.04 -16.78
CA LYS A 144 15.67 -2.01 -16.53
C LYS A 144 16.70 -1.53 -15.51
N GLU A 145 16.31 -0.65 -14.60
CA GLU A 145 17.23 -0.08 -13.61
C GLU A 145 17.52 -1.06 -12.45
N THR A 146 16.58 -1.96 -12.19
CA THR A 146 16.66 -2.94 -11.10
C THR A 146 16.18 -4.31 -11.55
N PRO A 147 16.53 -5.39 -10.82
CA PRO A 147 16.08 -6.76 -11.18
C PRO A 147 14.57 -6.95 -11.16
N VAL A 148 13.84 -6.08 -10.45
CA VAL A 148 12.37 -6.14 -10.33
C VAL A 148 11.65 -5.20 -11.32
N LEU A 149 12.37 -4.67 -12.29
CA LEU A 149 11.87 -3.77 -13.34
C LEU A 149 11.24 -2.46 -12.81
N MET A 150 11.64 -2.05 -11.62
CA MET A 150 11.20 -0.81 -10.98
C MET A 150 12.31 0.25 -11.01
N PRO A 151 11.96 1.56 -10.98
CA PRO A 151 12.94 2.63 -10.84
C PRO A 151 13.81 2.47 -9.61
N ALA A 152 15.11 2.73 -9.75
CA ALA A 152 16.09 2.49 -8.69
C ALA A 152 15.81 3.26 -7.38
N PRO A 153 15.40 4.56 -7.37
CA PRO A 153 15.17 5.27 -6.11
C PRO A 153 14.10 4.61 -5.24
N ILE A 154 12.95 4.23 -5.81
CA ILE A 154 11.87 3.60 -5.04
C ILE A 154 12.25 2.18 -4.62
N TYR A 155 12.92 1.43 -5.49
CA TYR A 155 13.40 0.09 -5.16
C TYR A 155 14.34 0.10 -3.95
N TYR A 156 15.34 0.98 -3.94
CA TYR A 156 16.28 1.07 -2.82
C TYR A 156 15.63 1.62 -1.56
N SER A 157 14.68 2.56 -1.67
CA SER A 157 13.89 3.02 -0.52
C SER A 157 13.13 1.86 0.12
N HIS A 158 12.45 1.01 -0.66
CA HIS A 158 11.78 -0.18 -0.15
C HIS A 158 12.77 -1.17 0.48
N LEU A 159 13.89 -1.44 -0.19
CA LEU A 159 14.89 -2.42 0.27
C LEU A 159 15.50 -2.03 1.63
N ILE A 160 15.76 -0.75 1.86
CA ILE A 160 16.23 -0.25 3.15
C ILE A 160 15.24 -0.60 4.26
N LEU A 161 13.96 -0.32 4.07
CA LEU A 161 12.95 -0.56 5.10
C LEU A 161 12.62 -2.04 5.29
N GLN A 162 12.65 -2.84 4.22
CA GLN A 162 12.53 -4.30 4.34
C GLN A 162 13.65 -4.90 5.19
N ASN A 163 14.90 -4.47 4.98
CA ASN A 163 16.03 -4.90 5.79
C ASN A 163 15.93 -4.39 7.24
N LEU A 164 15.45 -3.16 7.44
CA LEU A 164 15.24 -2.60 8.78
C LEU A 164 14.16 -3.37 9.55
N ALA A 165 13.02 -3.67 8.91
CA ALA A 165 11.95 -4.48 9.48
C ALA A 165 12.42 -5.90 9.82
N LYS A 166 13.20 -6.53 8.92
CA LYS A 166 13.84 -7.82 9.18
C LYS A 166 14.76 -7.76 10.38
N ALA A 167 15.66 -6.79 10.43
CA ALA A 167 16.60 -6.62 11.54
C ALA A 167 15.89 -6.39 12.89
N ARG A 168 14.78 -5.65 12.89
CA ARG A 168 13.93 -5.45 14.06
C ARG A 168 13.29 -6.76 14.53
N LYS A 169 12.64 -7.50 13.61
CA LYS A 169 11.97 -8.78 13.93
C LYS A 169 12.95 -9.85 14.39
N GLU A 170 14.12 -9.92 13.78
CA GLU A 170 15.22 -10.83 14.16
C GLU A 170 16.00 -10.35 15.38
N LYS A 171 15.73 -9.13 15.91
CA LYS A 171 16.41 -8.51 17.03
C LYS A 171 17.92 -8.33 16.83
N THR A 172 18.37 -8.18 15.60
CA THR A 172 19.77 -7.90 15.26
C THR A 172 20.15 -6.44 15.49
N ILE A 173 19.14 -5.55 15.49
CA ILE A 173 19.25 -4.16 15.93
C ILE A 173 18.23 -3.98 17.06
N SER A 174 18.70 -3.53 18.24
CA SER A 174 17.84 -3.27 19.39
C SER A 174 17.31 -1.83 19.39
N GLY A 175 16.16 -1.61 20.04
CA GLY A 175 15.60 -0.28 20.30
C GLY A 175 14.83 0.35 19.15
N ILE A 176 14.84 -0.21 17.94
CA ILE A 176 14.02 0.28 16.82
C ILE A 176 12.60 -0.25 16.91
N GLN A 177 11.65 0.60 16.50
CA GLN A 177 10.20 0.35 16.53
C GLN A 177 9.65 0.18 15.11
N PRO A 178 8.37 -0.25 14.93
CA PRO A 178 7.82 -0.58 13.62
C PRO A 178 7.75 0.56 12.61
N ASP A 179 7.50 1.80 13.07
CA ASP A 179 7.35 2.95 12.17
C ASP A 179 8.71 3.49 11.71
N SER A 180 8.88 3.55 10.40
CA SER A 180 10.07 4.16 9.79
C SER A 180 9.79 4.62 8.36
N LYS A 181 10.63 5.55 7.89
CA LYS A 181 10.65 6.06 6.52
C LYS A 181 12.06 6.02 5.98
N SER A 182 12.17 5.85 4.67
CA SER A 182 13.43 6.03 3.95
C SER A 182 13.22 6.88 2.71
N GLN A 183 14.24 7.66 2.35
CA GLN A 183 14.26 8.45 1.14
C GLN A 183 15.61 8.22 0.46
N VAL A 184 15.59 7.99 -0.84
CA VAL A 184 16.80 7.80 -1.65
C VAL A 184 16.80 8.77 -2.81
N THR A 185 17.88 9.54 -2.94
CA THR A 185 18.10 10.47 -4.05
C THR A 185 19.23 9.96 -4.93
N LEU A 186 18.93 9.72 -6.21
CA LEU A 186 19.89 9.32 -7.21
C LEU A 186 20.10 10.41 -8.24
N GLN A 187 21.35 10.52 -8.68
CA GLN A 187 21.72 11.32 -9.85
C GLN A 187 21.56 10.48 -11.12
N TYR A 188 20.88 11.04 -12.08
CA TYR A 188 20.67 10.44 -13.41
C TYR A 188 21.49 11.16 -14.48
N GLU A 189 21.89 10.42 -15.49
CA GLU A 189 22.39 10.93 -16.75
C GLU A 189 21.55 10.30 -17.88
N GLY A 190 20.71 11.11 -18.51
CA GLY A 190 19.65 10.59 -19.39
C GLY A 190 18.69 9.70 -18.58
N SER A 191 18.56 8.45 -19.00
CA SER A 191 17.70 7.45 -18.32
C SER A 191 18.46 6.51 -17.36
N LYS A 192 19.74 6.78 -17.05
CA LYS A 192 20.56 5.88 -16.22
C LYS A 192 20.85 6.50 -14.86
N PRO A 193 20.56 5.79 -13.76
CA PRO A 193 21.05 6.17 -12.44
C PRO A 193 22.58 5.95 -12.40
N ILE A 194 23.34 6.98 -12.03
CA ILE A 194 24.81 6.94 -12.05
C ILE A 194 25.44 7.08 -10.66
N ASN A 195 24.73 7.68 -9.71
CA ASN A 195 25.26 7.90 -8.37
C ASN A 195 24.13 8.04 -7.35
N CYS A 196 24.37 7.59 -6.12
CA CYS A 196 23.51 7.88 -4.98
C CYS A 196 24.07 9.12 -4.28
N THR A 197 23.28 10.18 -4.22
CA THR A 197 23.70 11.47 -3.64
C THR A 197 23.24 11.64 -2.20
N GLU A 198 22.10 11.03 -1.84
CA GLU A 198 21.54 11.16 -0.50
C GLU A 198 20.69 9.95 -0.12
N VAL A 199 20.82 9.56 1.15
CA VAL A 199 19.93 8.58 1.80
C VAL A 199 19.51 9.16 3.15
N VAL A 200 18.19 9.27 3.36
CA VAL A 200 17.61 9.66 4.64
C VAL A 200 16.81 8.48 5.20
N VAL A 201 17.06 8.14 6.46
CA VAL A 201 16.27 7.12 7.18
C VAL A 201 15.81 7.72 8.50
N SER A 202 14.49 7.70 8.70
CA SER A 202 13.88 8.07 9.98
C SER A 202 13.21 6.84 10.55
N THR A 203 13.44 6.54 11.82
CA THR A 203 12.83 5.38 12.49
C THR A 203 12.38 5.75 13.89
N GLN A 204 11.26 5.21 14.29
CA GLN A 204 10.80 5.25 15.67
C GLN A 204 11.73 4.37 16.51
N HIS A 205 12.08 4.82 17.70
CA HIS A 205 12.96 4.09 18.63
C HIS A 205 12.61 4.40 20.09
N ASN A 206 13.12 3.57 21.00
CA ASN A 206 13.05 3.77 22.46
C ASN A 206 13.98 4.89 22.90
#